data_47243358bd9ef5ff8c08aee3b3d858d7
#
_entry.id   47243358bd9ef5ff8c08aee3b3d858d7
#
_cell.length_a   1.000
_cell.length_b   1.000
_cell.length_c   1.000
_cell.angle_alpha   90.00
_cell.angle_beta   90.00
_cell.angle_gamma   90.00
#
_symmetry.space_group_name_H-M   'P 1'
#
loop_
_entity.id
_entity.type
_entity.pdbx_description
1 polymer ?
#
loop_
_entity_poly.entity_id
_entity_poly.type
_entity_poly.pdbx_seq_one_letter_code
_entity_poly.pdbx_strand_id
1 'polypeptide(L)'
;MPDLPDSADDPRREHLCEHPLVTHFLGTPLRVLAQGSCGRKGDRIVRHVWNGERPFDSVRQTEFGLDVASPLFTLLTLASSVSNERLIMCMYEMCGTFAVCKIAPQVKSALEQAYGGRWGDARSGWENVKDVSGNPTDLWKRPPLIELSELTEFVDKVRGLRGAKSFI
;
A
#
# COMPACT_ATOMS: atom_id res chain seq x y z
N MET A 1 12.66 13.83 8.77
CA MET A 1 11.36 13.13 8.72
C MET A 1 10.44 13.86 9.65
N PRO A 2 9.24 14.23 9.26
CA PRO A 2 8.26 14.65 10.24
C PRO A 2 7.94 13.45 11.12
N ASP A 3 8.12 13.61 12.43
CA ASP A 3 7.76 12.58 13.41
C ASP A 3 6.28 12.28 13.27
N LEU A 4 5.95 10.98 13.22
CA LEU A 4 4.57 10.53 13.32
C LEU A 4 3.99 11.04 14.65
N PRO A 5 2.74 11.51 14.64
CA PRO A 5 2.12 12.09 15.82
C PRO A 5 2.12 11.13 17.00
N ASP A 6 2.81 11.51 18.07
CA ASP A 6 2.99 10.67 19.26
C ASP A 6 1.79 10.69 20.22
N SER A 7 0.92 11.69 20.10
CA SER A 7 -0.23 11.83 21.00
C SER A 7 -1.55 11.43 20.34
N ALA A 8 -2.51 11.00 21.17
CA ALA A 8 -3.87 10.68 20.71
C ALA A 8 -4.60 11.89 20.13
N ASP A 9 -4.18 13.09 20.54
CA ASP A 9 -4.81 14.39 20.22
C ASP A 9 -4.06 15.17 19.13
N ASP A 10 -3.09 14.53 18.41
CA ASP A 10 -2.38 15.22 17.33
C ASP A 10 -3.32 15.45 16.13
N PRO A 11 -3.53 16.71 15.71
CA PRO A 11 -4.44 17.05 14.62
C PRO A 11 -4.07 16.41 13.29
N ARG A 12 -2.79 16.04 13.07
CA ARG A 12 -2.35 15.31 11.88
C ARG A 12 -2.95 13.91 11.80
N ARG A 13 -3.28 13.31 12.94
CA ARG A 13 -3.90 11.99 13.05
C ARG A 13 -5.36 12.00 12.58
N GLU A 14 -6.08 13.01 13.01
CA GLU A 14 -7.48 13.24 12.63
C GLU A 14 -7.57 13.49 11.13
N HIS A 15 -6.74 14.37 10.61
CA HIS A 15 -6.62 14.66 9.18
C HIS A 15 -6.28 13.41 8.34
N LEU A 16 -5.37 12.55 8.81
CA LEU A 16 -5.04 11.31 8.11
C LEU A 16 -6.23 10.34 8.05
N CYS A 17 -6.98 10.19 9.16
CA CYS A 17 -8.14 9.30 9.21
C CYS A 17 -9.33 9.81 8.40
N GLU A 18 -9.40 11.11 8.16
CA GLU A 18 -10.46 11.76 7.39
C GLU A 18 -10.12 11.89 5.89
N HIS A 19 -8.87 11.67 5.54
CA HIS A 19 -8.44 11.76 4.14
C HIS A 19 -9.26 10.80 3.27
N PRO A 20 -9.85 11.25 2.13
CA PRO A 20 -10.74 10.44 1.29
C PRO A 20 -10.13 9.10 0.85
N LEU A 21 -8.85 9.06 0.51
CA LEU A 21 -8.15 7.84 0.15
C LEU A 21 -8.05 6.87 1.32
N VAL A 22 -7.83 7.36 2.54
CA VAL A 22 -7.78 6.52 3.74
C VAL A 22 -9.15 5.96 4.07
N THR A 23 -10.17 6.81 4.05
CA THR A 23 -11.54 6.44 4.42
C THR A 23 -12.14 5.42 3.46
N HIS A 24 -11.90 5.56 2.15
CA HIS A 24 -12.54 4.74 1.12
C HIS A 24 -11.71 3.53 0.68
N PHE A 25 -10.38 3.60 0.76
CA PHE A 25 -9.51 2.53 0.28
C PHE A 25 -8.92 1.65 1.37
N LEU A 26 -8.48 2.25 2.46
CA LEU A 26 -7.73 1.52 3.47
C LEU A 26 -8.62 0.95 4.57
N GLY A 27 -9.83 1.51 4.71
CA GLY A 27 -10.74 1.11 5.78
C GLY A 27 -10.18 1.35 7.18
N THR A 28 -10.98 1.03 8.18
CA THR A 28 -10.54 1.09 9.58
C THR A 28 -10.41 -0.32 10.16
N PRO A 29 -9.43 -0.61 11.00
CA PRO A 29 -8.38 0.29 11.48
C PRO A 29 -7.27 0.53 10.45
N LEU A 30 -6.81 1.77 10.34
CA LEU A 30 -5.65 2.12 9.51
C LEU A 30 -4.39 1.45 10.08
N ARG A 31 -3.65 0.75 9.23
CA ARG A 31 -2.38 0.10 9.61
C ARG A 31 -1.23 1.05 9.33
N VAL A 32 -0.52 1.47 10.38
CA VAL A 32 0.61 2.38 10.26
C VAL A 32 1.89 1.71 10.76
N LEU A 33 2.99 2.02 10.10
CA LEU A 33 4.31 1.59 10.53
C LEU A 33 4.89 2.67 11.47
N ALA A 34 5.37 2.25 12.62
CA ALA A 34 6.01 3.12 13.59
C ALA A 34 7.42 2.64 13.91
N GLN A 35 8.30 3.56 14.29
CA GLN A 35 9.66 3.26 14.74
C GLN A 35 9.74 3.54 16.24
N GLY A 36 10.32 2.60 16.99
CA GLY A 36 10.47 2.73 18.45
C GLY A 36 9.24 2.34 19.27
N SER A 37 9.26 2.65 20.58
CA SER A 37 8.15 2.37 21.48
C SER A 37 7.00 3.32 21.16
N CYS A 38 5.84 2.76 20.91
CA CYS A 38 4.65 3.53 20.58
C CYS A 38 3.69 3.59 21.75
N GLY A 39 3.16 4.80 22.01
CA GLY A 39 2.11 5.06 22.97
C GLY A 39 0.79 4.30 22.70
N ARG A 40 -0.28 4.64 23.39
CA ARG A 40 -1.58 3.95 23.44
C ARG A 40 -2.12 3.53 22.07
N LYS A 41 -2.66 2.31 21.99
CA LYS A 41 -3.48 1.83 20.88
C LYS A 41 -4.78 2.64 20.81
N GLY A 42 -5.04 3.24 19.66
CA GLY A 42 -6.36 3.81 19.38
C GLY A 42 -7.20 2.82 18.55
N ASP A 43 -8.51 2.86 18.69
CA ASP A 43 -9.41 1.93 17.99
C ASP A 43 -9.37 2.05 16.47
N ARG A 44 -8.94 3.21 15.96
CA ARG A 44 -8.87 3.50 14.51
C ARG A 44 -7.51 3.25 13.86
N ILE A 45 -6.46 3.04 14.66
CA ILE A 45 -5.09 2.88 14.16
C ILE A 45 -4.42 1.68 14.80
N VAL A 46 -4.01 0.72 13.97
CA VAL A 46 -3.16 -0.40 14.37
C VAL A 46 -1.72 -0.08 14.00
N ARG A 47 -0.85 -0.04 15.00
CA ARG A 47 0.57 0.25 14.81
C ARG A 47 1.36 -1.05 14.68
N HIS A 48 2.17 -1.11 13.63
CA HIS A 48 3.20 -2.12 13.46
C HIS A 48 4.55 -1.50 13.76
N VAL A 49 5.27 -2.06 14.73
CA VAL A 49 6.58 -1.54 15.13
C VAL A 49 7.66 -2.25 14.34
N TRP A 50 8.50 -1.48 13.66
CA TRP A 50 9.71 -1.96 13.03
C TRP A 50 10.93 -1.66 13.92
N ASN A 51 11.55 -2.72 14.45
CA ASN A 51 12.69 -2.64 15.36
C ASN A 51 14.00 -2.95 14.65
N GLY A 52 14.37 -2.22 13.66
CA GLY A 52 15.60 -2.46 12.93
C GLY A 52 15.91 -1.32 11.97
N GLU A 53 17.06 -1.40 11.34
CA GLU A 53 17.37 -0.54 10.22
C GLU A 53 16.39 -0.80 9.09
N ARG A 54 15.80 0.26 8.56
CA ARG A 54 14.89 0.15 7.42
C ARG A 54 15.69 0.04 6.14
N PRO A 55 15.32 -0.87 5.24
CA PRO A 55 15.92 -0.89 3.90
C PRO A 55 15.80 0.46 3.22
N PHE A 56 16.73 0.76 2.33
CA PHE A 56 16.64 1.94 1.47
C PHE A 56 15.30 1.93 0.70
N ASP A 57 14.74 3.10 0.44
CA ASP A 57 13.43 3.28 -0.22
C ASP A 57 12.24 2.58 0.46
N SER A 58 12.29 2.40 1.79
CA SER A 58 11.19 1.78 2.54
C SER A 58 9.91 2.63 2.58
N VAL A 59 10.04 3.93 2.38
CA VAL A 59 8.93 4.89 2.45
C VAL A 59 8.92 5.73 1.19
N ARG A 60 7.75 5.92 0.61
CA ARG A 60 7.50 6.82 -0.52
C ARG A 60 6.47 7.86 -0.12
N GLN A 61 6.71 9.11 -0.52
CA GLN A 61 5.70 10.15 -0.39
C GLN A 61 4.75 10.09 -1.58
N THR A 62 3.44 10.09 -1.30
CA THR A 62 2.41 10.20 -2.33
C THR A 62 2.27 11.64 -2.81
N GLU A 63 1.66 11.85 -3.97
CA GLU A 63 1.31 13.18 -4.49
C GLU A 63 0.37 13.97 -3.56
N PHE A 64 -0.28 13.31 -2.61
CA PHE A 64 -1.14 13.92 -1.58
C PHE A 64 -0.38 14.24 -0.28
N GLY A 65 0.96 14.12 -0.28
CA GLY A 65 1.78 14.39 0.88
C GLY A 65 1.75 13.32 1.97
N LEU A 66 1.15 12.16 1.71
CA LEU A 66 1.15 11.04 2.64
C LEU A 66 2.40 10.18 2.47
N ASP A 67 3.05 9.88 3.58
CA ASP A 67 4.14 8.90 3.61
C ASP A 67 3.57 7.49 3.71
N VAL A 68 3.86 6.66 2.72
CA VAL A 68 3.40 5.27 2.65
C VAL A 68 4.58 4.30 2.56
N ALA A 69 4.40 3.10 3.12
CA ALA A 69 5.38 2.04 2.91
C ALA A 69 5.51 1.72 1.41
N SER A 70 6.74 1.60 0.93
CA SER A 70 6.95 1.16 -0.45
C SER A 70 6.39 -0.25 -0.67
N PRO A 71 6.02 -0.63 -1.89
CA PRO A 71 5.52 -1.97 -2.18
C PRO A 71 6.49 -3.08 -1.73
N LEU A 72 7.77 -2.92 -1.98
CA LEU A 72 8.81 -3.88 -1.55
C LEU A 72 8.91 -3.99 -0.03
N PHE A 73 8.89 -2.86 0.67
CA PHE A 73 8.90 -2.88 2.14
C PHE A 73 7.60 -3.44 2.72
N THR A 74 6.48 -3.22 2.05
CA THR A 74 5.20 -3.86 2.41
C THR A 74 5.30 -5.38 2.32
N LEU A 75 5.89 -5.94 1.25
CA LEU A 75 6.15 -7.37 1.14
C LEU A 75 7.03 -7.88 2.28
N LEU A 76 8.12 -7.17 2.62
CA LEU A 76 9.00 -7.55 3.72
C LEU A 76 8.25 -7.59 5.07
N THR A 77 7.39 -6.62 5.33
CA THR A 77 6.58 -6.61 6.56
C THR A 77 5.54 -7.74 6.57
N LEU A 78 4.95 -8.06 5.42
CA LEU A 78 4.01 -9.17 5.28
C LEU A 78 4.68 -10.53 5.46
N ALA A 79 5.92 -10.70 5.03
CA ALA A 79 6.67 -11.96 5.12
C ALA A 79 6.75 -12.54 6.55
N SER A 80 6.65 -11.68 7.57
CA SER A 80 6.62 -12.12 8.97
C SER A 80 5.24 -12.50 9.49
N SER A 81 4.17 -12.22 8.74
CA SER A 81 2.79 -12.30 9.23
C SER A 81 1.84 -13.14 8.38
N VAL A 82 2.24 -13.49 7.16
CA VAL A 82 1.44 -14.31 6.25
C VAL A 82 2.17 -15.62 5.90
N SER A 83 1.43 -16.61 5.38
CA SER A 83 2.06 -17.84 4.86
C SER A 83 2.82 -17.57 3.56
N ASN A 84 3.75 -18.45 3.21
CA ASN A 84 4.56 -18.33 1.99
C ASN A 84 3.69 -18.28 0.73
N GLU A 85 2.62 -19.06 0.67
CA GLU A 85 1.69 -19.07 -0.46
C GLU A 85 1.02 -17.71 -0.64
N ARG A 86 0.55 -17.10 0.46
CA ARG A 86 -0.04 -15.77 0.44
C ARG A 86 0.98 -14.70 0.07
N LEU A 87 2.20 -14.82 0.55
CA LEU A 87 3.28 -13.90 0.19
C LEU A 87 3.57 -13.95 -1.30
N ILE A 88 3.69 -15.16 -1.87
CA ILE A 88 3.88 -15.37 -3.31
C ILE A 88 2.71 -14.75 -4.11
N MET A 89 1.47 -14.95 -3.67
CA MET A 89 0.31 -14.32 -4.32
C MET A 89 0.39 -12.79 -4.28
N CYS A 90 0.79 -12.21 -3.15
CA CYS A 90 1.01 -10.76 -3.05
C CYS A 90 2.12 -10.27 -4.00
N MET A 91 3.21 -11.03 -4.13
CA MET A 91 4.30 -10.71 -5.09
C MET A 91 3.78 -10.69 -6.53
N TYR A 92 3.05 -11.73 -6.94
CA TYR A 92 2.43 -11.77 -8.27
C TYR A 92 1.49 -10.60 -8.52
N GLU A 93 0.65 -10.28 -7.55
CA GLU A 93 -0.27 -9.14 -7.65
C GLU A 93 0.47 -7.81 -7.76
N MET A 94 1.52 -7.60 -6.97
CA MET A 94 2.33 -6.38 -7.04
C MET A 94 3.10 -6.26 -8.35
N CYS A 95 3.53 -7.37 -8.94
CA CYS A 95 4.11 -7.42 -10.28
C CYS A 95 3.05 -7.35 -11.41
N GLY A 96 1.78 -7.14 -11.09
CA GLY A 96 0.72 -6.92 -12.08
C GLY A 96 0.07 -8.18 -12.65
N THR A 97 0.47 -9.39 -12.25
CA THR A 97 -0.01 -10.63 -12.87
C THR A 97 -1.50 -10.88 -12.60
N PHE A 98 -1.95 -10.64 -11.37
CA PHE A 98 -3.36 -10.82 -10.95
C PHE A 98 -3.99 -9.53 -10.45
N ALA A 99 -3.45 -8.39 -10.85
CA ALA A 99 -3.87 -7.08 -10.36
C ALA A 99 -5.16 -6.59 -11.06
N VAL A 100 -6.19 -7.42 -11.08
CA VAL A 100 -7.51 -7.09 -11.63
C VAL A 100 -8.46 -6.81 -10.48
N CYS A 101 -9.12 -5.68 -10.52
CA CYS A 101 -10.09 -5.28 -9.50
C CYS A 101 -11.33 -4.63 -10.11
N LYS A 102 -12.41 -4.71 -9.35
CA LYS A 102 -13.61 -3.93 -9.59
C LYS A 102 -13.52 -2.63 -8.81
N ILE A 103 -13.63 -1.51 -9.51
CA ILE A 103 -13.64 -0.20 -8.85
C ILE A 103 -15.07 0.11 -8.41
N ALA A 104 -15.33 0.04 -7.12
CA ALA A 104 -16.63 0.39 -6.56
C ALA A 104 -16.97 1.87 -6.85
N PRO A 105 -18.25 2.22 -7.07
CA PRO A 105 -18.66 3.60 -7.37
C PRO A 105 -18.18 4.62 -6.34
N GLN A 106 -18.18 4.25 -5.05
CA GLN A 106 -17.71 5.10 -3.96
C GLN A 106 -16.22 5.41 -4.08
N VAL A 107 -15.43 4.39 -4.43
CA VAL A 107 -13.99 4.52 -4.68
C VAL A 107 -13.74 5.41 -5.89
N LYS A 108 -14.50 5.22 -6.96
CA LYS A 108 -14.43 6.07 -8.15
C LYS A 108 -14.70 7.53 -7.80
N SER A 109 -15.78 7.81 -7.07
CA SER A 109 -16.12 9.18 -6.65
C SER A 109 -15.04 9.81 -5.77
N ALA A 110 -14.45 9.04 -4.84
CA ALA A 110 -13.38 9.53 -3.99
C ALA A 110 -12.12 9.88 -4.78
N LEU A 111 -11.75 9.05 -5.77
CA LEU A 111 -10.64 9.33 -6.68
C LEU A 111 -10.92 10.57 -7.56
N GLU A 112 -12.10 10.65 -8.13
CA GLU A 112 -12.50 11.84 -8.91
C GLU A 112 -12.41 13.12 -8.09
N GLN A 113 -12.82 13.09 -6.83
CA GLN A 113 -12.70 14.21 -5.92
C GLN A 113 -11.23 14.53 -5.62
N ALA A 114 -10.41 13.52 -5.29
CA ALA A 114 -9.00 13.70 -4.96
C ALA A 114 -8.19 14.28 -6.14
N TYR A 115 -8.53 13.89 -7.36
CA TYR A 115 -7.92 14.38 -8.60
C TYR A 115 -8.66 15.57 -9.24
N GLY A 116 -9.56 16.23 -8.51
CA GLY A 116 -10.29 17.40 -9.01
C GLY A 116 -11.11 17.11 -10.27
N GLY A 117 -11.75 15.93 -10.33
CA GLY A 117 -12.56 15.49 -11.47
C GLY A 117 -11.76 14.84 -12.61
N ARG A 118 -10.43 14.77 -12.53
CA ARG A 118 -9.56 14.18 -13.55
C ARG A 118 -9.42 12.67 -13.38
N TRP A 119 -10.53 11.95 -13.51
CA TRP A 119 -10.54 10.49 -13.39
C TRP A 119 -9.55 9.78 -14.34
N GLY A 120 -9.29 10.36 -15.50
CA GLY A 120 -8.28 9.86 -16.44
C GLY A 120 -6.88 9.80 -15.82
N ASP A 121 -6.50 10.84 -15.08
CA ASP A 121 -5.19 10.92 -14.42
C ASP A 121 -5.09 9.90 -13.29
N ALA A 122 -6.18 9.75 -12.50
CA ALA A 122 -6.25 8.74 -11.44
C ALA A 122 -6.09 7.30 -11.94
N ARG A 123 -6.33 7.05 -13.22
CA ARG A 123 -6.23 5.74 -13.86
C ARG A 123 -5.04 5.63 -14.81
N SER A 124 -4.07 6.52 -14.71
CA SER A 124 -2.89 6.45 -15.58
C SER A 124 -2.25 5.06 -15.52
N GLY A 125 -2.09 4.44 -16.69
CA GLY A 125 -1.56 3.07 -16.81
C GLY A 125 -2.52 1.93 -16.47
N TRP A 126 -3.78 2.22 -16.08
CA TRP A 126 -4.79 1.17 -15.89
C TRP A 126 -5.45 0.78 -17.20
N GLU A 127 -5.68 -0.52 -17.37
CA GLU A 127 -6.31 -1.09 -18.57
C GLU A 127 -7.70 -1.63 -18.22
N ASN A 128 -8.71 -1.28 -19.02
CA ASN A 128 -10.02 -1.89 -18.87
C ASN A 128 -10.02 -3.32 -19.41
N VAL A 129 -10.50 -4.26 -18.60
CA VAL A 129 -10.65 -5.66 -19.02
C VAL A 129 -11.88 -5.75 -19.92
N LYS A 130 -11.70 -6.26 -21.12
CA LYS A 130 -12.78 -6.48 -22.08
C LYS A 130 -13.37 -7.88 -21.94
N ASP A 131 -14.65 -8.02 -22.24
CA ASP A 131 -15.31 -9.31 -22.36
C ASP A 131 -14.88 -10.05 -23.65
N VAL A 132 -15.41 -11.27 -23.84
CA VAL A 132 -15.13 -12.11 -25.02
C VAL A 132 -15.60 -11.49 -26.33
N SER A 133 -16.50 -10.50 -26.27
CA SER A 133 -17.01 -9.76 -27.42
C SER A 133 -16.27 -8.45 -27.66
N GLY A 134 -15.25 -8.14 -26.82
CA GLY A 134 -14.45 -6.91 -26.90
C GLY A 134 -15.11 -5.70 -26.23
N ASN A 135 -16.23 -5.85 -25.53
CA ASN A 135 -16.87 -4.76 -24.83
C ASN A 135 -16.17 -4.47 -23.50
N PRO A 136 -16.09 -3.19 -23.07
CA PRO A 136 -15.52 -2.84 -21.78
C PRO A 136 -16.36 -3.40 -20.63
N THR A 137 -15.68 -3.92 -19.61
CA THR A 137 -16.29 -4.40 -18.36
C THR A 137 -16.12 -3.40 -17.23
N ASP A 138 -16.61 -3.73 -16.04
CA ASP A 138 -16.34 -2.98 -14.81
C ASP A 138 -15.03 -3.40 -14.11
N LEU A 139 -14.25 -4.29 -14.75
CA LEU A 139 -12.97 -4.75 -14.27
C LEU A 139 -11.81 -3.93 -14.86
N TRP A 140 -10.84 -3.66 -14.03
CA TRP A 140 -9.67 -2.87 -14.38
C TRP A 140 -8.42 -3.60 -13.95
N LYS A 141 -7.44 -3.68 -14.85
CA LYS A 141 -6.12 -4.19 -14.57
C LYS A 141 -5.22 -3.01 -14.17
N ARG A 142 -4.68 -3.10 -12.98
CA ARG A 142 -3.72 -2.12 -12.44
C ARG A 142 -2.33 -2.35 -13.06
N PRO A 143 -1.56 -1.29 -13.34
CA PRO A 143 -0.16 -1.46 -13.69
C PRO A 143 0.63 -2.11 -12.55
N PRO A 144 1.77 -2.76 -12.84
CA PRO A 144 2.65 -3.27 -11.81
C PRO A 144 3.09 -2.15 -10.85
N LEU A 145 3.15 -2.45 -9.56
CA LEU A 145 3.72 -1.56 -8.55
C LEU A 145 5.24 -1.68 -8.45
N ILE A 146 5.74 -2.85 -8.84
CA ILE A 146 7.17 -3.21 -8.84
C ILE A 146 7.45 -4.06 -10.08
N GLU A 147 8.64 -3.88 -10.63
CA GLU A 147 9.14 -4.75 -11.68
C GLU A 147 9.73 -6.03 -11.06
N LEU A 148 9.69 -7.14 -11.80
CA LEU A 148 10.24 -8.42 -11.33
C LEU A 148 11.74 -8.32 -11.02
N SER A 149 12.48 -7.53 -11.79
CA SER A 149 13.90 -7.24 -11.55
C SER A 149 14.12 -6.52 -10.22
N GLU A 150 13.29 -5.50 -9.91
CA GLU A 150 13.34 -4.79 -8.62
C GLU A 150 13.04 -5.73 -7.44
N LEU A 151 12.05 -6.61 -7.60
CA LEU A 151 11.74 -7.62 -6.57
C LEU A 151 12.92 -8.56 -6.33
N THR A 152 13.54 -9.06 -7.39
CA THR A 152 14.70 -9.97 -7.30
C THR A 152 15.87 -9.29 -6.59
N GLU A 153 16.21 -8.07 -7.00
CA GLU A 153 17.27 -7.29 -6.38
C GLU A 153 16.99 -7.00 -4.89
N PHE A 154 15.74 -6.68 -4.57
CA PHE A 154 15.33 -6.44 -3.20
C PHE A 154 15.47 -7.70 -2.33
N VAL A 155 15.04 -8.86 -2.81
CA VAL A 155 15.17 -10.14 -2.10
C VAL A 155 16.64 -10.41 -1.75
N ASP A 156 17.56 -10.17 -2.68
CA ASP A 156 18.99 -10.32 -2.43
C ASP A 156 19.51 -9.33 -1.38
N LYS A 157 19.07 -8.08 -1.44
CA LYS A 157 19.48 -7.02 -0.48
C LYS A 157 18.97 -7.27 0.95
N VAL A 158 17.76 -7.83 1.09
CA VAL A 158 17.17 -8.08 2.42
C VAL A 158 17.52 -9.45 2.99
N ARG A 159 18.27 -10.26 2.26
CA ARG A 159 18.76 -11.57 2.74
C ARG A 159 19.50 -11.39 4.06
N GLY A 160 19.03 -12.07 5.10
CA GLY A 160 19.58 -11.96 6.46
C GLY A 160 18.92 -10.91 7.36
N LEU A 161 18.05 -10.04 6.84
CA LEU A 161 17.25 -9.17 7.68
C LEU A 161 16.16 -9.96 8.43
N ARG A 162 15.81 -9.45 9.62
CA ARG A 162 14.71 -10.03 10.40
C ARG A 162 13.41 -9.92 9.60
N GLY A 163 12.70 -11.04 9.45
CA GLY A 163 11.48 -11.11 8.63
C GLY A 163 11.72 -11.61 7.20
N ALA A 164 12.96 -11.60 6.70
CA ALA A 164 13.28 -12.06 5.35
C ALA A 164 13.30 -13.58 5.18
N LYS A 165 13.15 -14.37 6.25
CA LYS A 165 13.20 -15.84 6.19
C LYS A 165 12.20 -16.48 5.23
N SER A 166 11.09 -15.80 4.96
CA SER A 166 10.07 -16.29 4.04
C SER A 166 10.33 -15.91 2.57
N PHE A 167 11.41 -15.17 2.28
CA PHE A 167 11.85 -14.83 0.92
C PHE A 167 12.92 -15.81 0.39
N ILE A 168 13.43 -16.69 1.25
CA ILE A 168 14.45 -17.69 0.96
C ILE A 168 13.77 -19.05 0.95
#